data_14f9a772b1319177baff9d5795fab1de
#
_entry.id   14f9a772b1319177baff9d5795fab1de
#
_cell.length_a   1.000
_cell.length_b   1.000
_cell.length_c   1.000
_cell.angle_alpha   90.00
_cell.angle_beta   90.00
_cell.angle_gamma   90.00
#
_symmetry.space_group_name_H-M   'P 1'
#
loop_
_entity.id
_entity.type
_entity.pdbx_description
1 polymer ?
#
loop_
_entity_poly.entity_id
_entity_poly.type
_entity_poly.pdbx_seq_one_letter_code
_entity_poly.pdbx_strand_id
1 'polypeptide(L)'
;MLDRIFLSNSYSYRKKKCAAVIVFIAIYLLIPTIVTLNVTGVVYTPVNEDYSDGRKVIVKYRNATQEVGVDRFVAMVLAKRLYMSSEVEVLKAESIMIRTDVYRLMGEQMIIDSSELGMEYMTTQQMKSKWGKDYEDNYNLVKDCTAATSGLAIRYNDKYIEARYTYITSGSTLSGASILGDEYAYLSAVECNNDKNAQDYLVVKTISNKDFVNSFEKKYDSINLDKNNLAQQIQIVSKNEAGYVLKLQIGNVVMSGSEFA
;
A
#
# COMPACT_ATOMS: atom_id res chain seq x y z
N MET A 1 65.75 18.24 -41.11
CA MET A 1 65.48 17.82 -39.72
C MET A 1 64.45 18.68 -39.01
N LEU A 2 64.26 19.91 -39.38
CA LEU A 2 63.30 20.88 -38.84
C LEU A 2 61.82 20.58 -39.24
N ASP A 3 61.55 20.06 -40.42
CA ASP A 3 60.16 19.81 -40.90
C ASP A 3 59.45 18.68 -40.17
N ARG A 4 60.17 17.70 -39.63
CA ARG A 4 59.51 16.59 -38.81
C ARG A 4 59.07 17.07 -37.42
N ILE A 5 59.71 18.09 -36.89
CA ILE A 5 59.33 18.60 -35.52
C ILE A 5 58.03 19.44 -35.60
N PHE A 6 57.86 20.21 -36.67
CA PHE A 6 56.67 21.05 -36.88
C PHE A 6 55.42 20.21 -37.16
N LEU A 7 55.53 19.15 -37.93
CA LEU A 7 54.42 18.24 -38.24
C LEU A 7 53.99 17.41 -36.99
N SER A 8 54.92 16.99 -36.15
CA SER A 8 54.67 16.28 -34.90
C SER A 8 53.90 17.13 -33.89
N ASN A 9 54.26 18.40 -33.76
CA ASN A 9 53.61 19.34 -32.83
C ASN A 9 52.16 19.68 -33.28
N SER A 10 51.94 19.86 -34.58
CA SER A 10 50.62 20.13 -35.16
C SER A 10 49.67 18.95 -34.99
N TYR A 11 50.15 17.71 -35.14
CA TYR A 11 49.37 16.48 -34.97
C TYR A 11 48.97 16.24 -33.51
N SER A 12 49.89 16.47 -32.58
CA SER A 12 49.62 16.38 -31.13
C SER A 12 48.59 17.43 -30.67
N TYR A 13 48.69 18.67 -31.19
CA TYR A 13 47.74 19.73 -30.88
C TYR A 13 46.32 19.46 -31.40
N ARG A 14 46.18 18.90 -32.61
CA ARG A 14 44.88 18.47 -33.18
C ARG A 14 44.25 17.35 -32.37
N LYS A 15 45.03 16.33 -31.95
CA LYS A 15 44.53 15.26 -31.07
C LYS A 15 44.02 15.80 -29.73
N LYS A 16 44.74 16.74 -29.11
CA LYS A 16 44.32 17.37 -27.86
C LYS A 16 43.04 18.18 -28.03
N LYS A 17 42.86 18.89 -29.12
CA LYS A 17 41.61 19.61 -29.43
C LYS A 17 40.46 18.66 -29.70
N CYS A 18 40.64 17.58 -30.45
CA CYS A 18 39.60 16.57 -30.67
C CYS A 18 39.22 15.90 -29.37
N ALA A 19 40.17 15.53 -28.50
CA ALA A 19 39.88 14.97 -27.20
C ALA A 19 39.09 15.94 -26.29
N ALA A 20 39.45 17.22 -26.28
CA ALA A 20 38.72 18.24 -25.52
C ALA A 20 37.27 18.41 -26.01
N VAL A 21 37.05 18.39 -27.33
CA VAL A 21 35.70 18.47 -27.92
C VAL A 21 34.87 17.23 -27.55
N ILE A 22 35.46 16.03 -27.58
CA ILE A 22 34.76 14.77 -27.19
C ILE A 22 34.36 14.82 -25.70
N VAL A 23 35.29 15.28 -24.84
CA VAL A 23 35.00 15.44 -23.39
C VAL A 23 33.89 16.47 -23.18
N PHE A 24 33.88 17.57 -23.91
CA PHE A 24 32.84 18.60 -23.81
C PHE A 24 31.48 18.08 -24.25
N ILE A 25 31.41 17.31 -25.33
CA ILE A 25 30.20 16.66 -25.82
C ILE A 25 29.69 15.61 -24.78
N ALA A 26 30.62 14.82 -24.23
CA ALA A 26 30.27 13.85 -23.19
C ALA A 26 29.70 14.52 -21.93
N ILE A 27 30.28 15.62 -21.47
CA ILE A 27 29.77 16.41 -20.34
C ILE A 27 28.38 17.00 -20.67
N TYR A 28 28.24 17.57 -21.89
CA TYR A 28 27.00 18.18 -22.35
C TYR A 28 25.82 17.17 -22.41
N LEU A 29 26.11 15.92 -22.76
CA LEU A 29 25.12 14.83 -22.78
C LEU A 29 24.88 14.21 -21.38
N LEU A 30 25.95 14.12 -20.56
CA LEU A 30 25.84 13.52 -19.21
C LEU A 30 25.09 14.40 -18.21
N ILE A 31 25.30 15.73 -18.25
CA ILE A 31 24.63 16.62 -17.30
C ILE A 31 23.10 16.57 -17.42
N PRO A 32 22.48 16.69 -18.61
CA PRO A 32 21.03 16.57 -18.73
C PRO A 32 20.51 15.19 -18.29
N THR A 33 21.23 14.10 -18.61
CA THR A 33 20.81 12.76 -18.19
C THR A 33 20.88 12.59 -16.68
N ILE A 34 21.94 13.05 -16.02
CA ILE A 34 22.07 13.01 -14.56
C ILE A 34 21.01 13.90 -13.90
N VAL A 35 20.76 15.09 -14.44
CA VAL A 35 19.73 16.01 -13.93
C VAL A 35 18.34 15.37 -14.10
N THR A 36 18.04 14.80 -15.26
CA THR A 36 16.78 14.12 -15.52
C THR A 36 16.59 12.95 -14.56
N LEU A 37 17.59 12.08 -14.39
CA LEU A 37 17.53 10.94 -13.45
C LEU A 37 17.33 11.39 -11.99
N ASN A 38 17.93 12.50 -11.57
CA ASN A 38 17.77 13.02 -10.20
C ASN A 38 16.48 13.80 -9.99
N VAL A 39 15.99 14.52 -11.02
CA VAL A 39 14.75 15.32 -10.92
C VAL A 39 13.51 14.47 -11.11
N THR A 40 13.53 13.51 -12.04
CA THR A 40 12.36 12.65 -12.29
C THR A 40 12.22 11.52 -11.29
N GLY A 41 13.30 11.13 -10.59
CA GLY A 41 13.28 10.01 -9.64
C GLY A 41 12.93 8.64 -10.27
N VAL A 42 12.91 8.60 -11.62
CA VAL A 42 12.50 7.44 -12.37
C VAL A 42 13.74 6.71 -12.87
N VAL A 43 14.23 5.78 -12.07
CA VAL A 43 15.09 4.73 -12.62
C VAL A 43 14.15 3.71 -13.25
N TYR A 44 14.17 3.66 -14.57
CA TYR A 44 13.45 2.68 -15.35
C TYR A 44 14.00 1.29 -15.02
N THR A 45 13.31 0.55 -14.17
CA THR A 45 13.50 -0.89 -14.04
C THR A 45 12.27 -1.53 -14.66
N PRO A 46 12.41 -2.27 -15.76
CA PRO A 46 11.29 -2.95 -16.35
C PRO A 46 10.80 -4.03 -15.36
N VAL A 47 9.67 -3.79 -14.71
CA VAL A 47 8.78 -4.90 -14.37
C VAL A 47 8.32 -5.43 -15.73
N ASN A 48 8.43 -6.73 -15.97
CA ASN A 48 7.99 -7.33 -17.22
C ASN A 48 6.58 -6.84 -17.52
N GLU A 49 6.41 -6.03 -18.57
CA GLU A 49 5.13 -5.48 -19.01
C GLU A 49 4.28 -6.54 -19.74
N ASP A 50 4.75 -7.80 -19.78
CA ASP A 50 4.21 -8.86 -20.62
C ASP A 50 2.79 -9.32 -20.29
N TYR A 51 2.18 -8.81 -19.21
CA TYR A 51 0.81 -9.13 -18.82
C TYR A 51 -0.08 -7.91 -18.58
N SER A 52 0.35 -6.71 -18.94
CA SER A 52 -0.53 -5.54 -18.83
C SER A 52 -1.55 -5.58 -19.96
N ASP A 53 -2.82 -5.47 -19.63
CA ASP A 53 -3.93 -5.27 -20.59
C ASP A 53 -3.88 -3.86 -21.23
N GLY A 54 -2.76 -3.17 -21.15
CA GLY A 54 -2.54 -1.80 -21.64
C GLY A 54 -3.01 -0.71 -20.68
N ARG A 55 -3.63 -1.05 -19.56
CA ARG A 55 -4.10 -0.09 -18.57
C ARG A 55 -2.95 0.56 -17.80
N LYS A 56 -3.09 1.85 -17.51
CA LYS A 56 -2.05 2.64 -16.89
C LYS A 56 -2.57 3.49 -15.74
N VAL A 57 -1.67 3.79 -14.82
CA VAL A 57 -1.90 4.72 -13.71
C VAL A 57 -0.95 5.90 -13.84
N ILE A 58 -1.47 7.13 -13.74
CA ILE A 58 -0.66 8.33 -13.69
C ILE A 58 -0.20 8.53 -12.24
N VAL A 59 1.10 8.40 -12.00
CA VAL A 59 1.72 8.63 -10.69
C VAL A 59 2.40 9.99 -10.65
N LYS A 60 2.32 10.66 -9.51
CA LYS A 60 2.92 11.98 -9.28
C LYS A 60 4.05 11.89 -8.28
N TYR A 61 5.17 12.51 -8.61
CA TYR A 61 6.27 12.67 -7.68
C TYR A 61 6.89 14.05 -7.85
N ARG A 62 6.83 14.88 -6.79
CA ARG A 62 7.21 16.30 -6.86
C ARG A 62 6.46 17.01 -8.00
N ASN A 63 7.18 17.56 -8.98
CA ASN A 63 6.60 18.26 -10.13
C ASN A 63 6.56 17.39 -11.41
N ALA A 64 6.86 16.09 -11.30
CA ALA A 64 6.83 15.17 -12.43
C ALA A 64 5.64 14.22 -12.35
N THR A 65 5.03 13.96 -13.50
CA THR A 65 4.02 12.93 -13.68
C THR A 65 4.56 11.84 -14.58
N GLN A 66 4.20 10.59 -14.31
CA GLN A 66 4.58 9.44 -15.11
C GLN A 66 3.42 8.47 -15.24
N GLU A 67 3.21 7.95 -16.44
CA GLU A 67 2.36 6.79 -16.66
C GLU A 67 3.12 5.50 -16.35
N VAL A 68 2.54 4.64 -15.55
CA VAL A 68 3.06 3.32 -15.22
C VAL A 68 1.98 2.26 -15.48
N GLY A 69 2.36 1.06 -15.90
CA GLY A 69 1.44 -0.05 -16.02
C GLY A 69 0.87 -0.46 -14.65
N VAL A 70 -0.31 -1.10 -14.65
CA VAL A 70 -1.00 -1.49 -13.40
C VAL A 70 -0.10 -2.33 -12.50
N ASP A 71 0.60 -3.34 -13.01
CA ASP A 71 1.47 -4.20 -12.18
C ASP A 71 2.61 -3.41 -11.51
N ARG A 72 3.16 -2.42 -12.20
CA ARG A 72 4.14 -1.54 -11.59
C ARG A 72 3.54 -0.67 -10.50
N PHE A 73 2.32 -0.17 -10.69
CA PHE A 73 1.62 0.57 -9.63
C PHE A 73 1.31 -0.33 -8.43
N VAL A 74 0.87 -1.58 -8.66
CA VAL A 74 0.68 -2.58 -7.62
C VAL A 74 1.95 -2.78 -6.80
N ALA A 75 3.11 -2.93 -7.46
CA ALA A 75 4.40 -3.04 -6.78
C ALA A 75 4.73 -1.78 -5.94
N MET A 76 4.40 -0.58 -6.41
CA MET A 76 4.61 0.67 -5.68
C MET A 76 3.72 0.76 -4.43
N VAL A 77 2.46 0.31 -4.50
CA VAL A 77 1.54 0.23 -3.36
C VAL A 77 1.98 -0.85 -2.37
N LEU A 78 2.33 -2.05 -2.88
CA LEU A 78 2.84 -3.14 -2.05
C LEU A 78 4.11 -2.73 -1.28
N ALA A 79 5.03 -2.02 -1.94
CA ALA A 79 6.23 -1.48 -1.31
C ALA A 79 5.93 -0.52 -0.14
N LYS A 80 4.85 0.25 -0.23
CA LYS A 80 4.39 1.13 0.86
C LYS A 80 3.88 0.34 2.06
N ARG A 81 3.20 -0.79 1.80
CA ARG A 81 2.61 -1.69 2.81
C ARG A 81 3.60 -2.72 3.35
N LEU A 82 4.75 -2.92 2.69
CA LEU A 82 5.74 -3.94 3.06
C LEU A 82 6.22 -3.75 4.51
N TYR A 83 5.94 -4.74 5.33
CA TYR A 83 6.55 -4.94 6.65
C TYR A 83 7.69 -5.95 6.52
N MET A 84 8.81 -5.70 7.19
CA MET A 84 10.07 -6.46 7.08
C MET A 84 9.93 -7.97 7.38
N SER A 85 8.81 -8.40 7.95
CA SER A 85 8.52 -9.80 8.33
C SER A 85 7.40 -10.44 7.51
N SER A 86 7.00 -9.83 6.39
CA SER A 86 5.88 -10.37 5.61
C SER A 86 6.29 -11.63 4.85
N GLU A 87 5.51 -12.69 5.00
CA GLU A 87 5.68 -13.93 4.23
C GLU A 87 5.39 -13.70 2.75
N VAL A 88 6.12 -14.39 1.86
CA VAL A 88 6.01 -14.26 0.41
C VAL A 88 4.58 -14.48 -0.09
N GLU A 89 3.88 -15.47 0.45
CA GLU A 89 2.50 -15.78 0.04
C GLU A 89 1.50 -14.70 0.48
N VAL A 90 1.76 -14.02 1.60
CA VAL A 90 0.96 -12.85 2.02
C VAL A 90 1.16 -11.71 1.05
N LEU A 91 2.40 -11.41 0.64
CA LEU A 91 2.69 -10.35 -0.33
C LEU A 91 2.09 -10.64 -1.71
N LYS A 92 2.06 -11.90 -2.14
CA LYS A 92 1.35 -12.32 -3.37
C LYS A 92 -0.15 -12.10 -3.24
N ALA A 93 -0.76 -12.49 -2.12
CA ALA A 93 -2.18 -12.26 -1.87
C ALA A 93 -2.51 -10.76 -1.86
N GLU A 94 -1.72 -9.92 -1.19
CA GLU A 94 -1.87 -8.46 -1.20
C GLU A 94 -1.73 -7.88 -2.61
N SER A 95 -0.80 -8.40 -3.44
CA SER A 95 -0.66 -7.97 -4.84
C SER A 95 -1.94 -8.20 -5.64
N ILE A 96 -2.58 -9.35 -5.46
CA ILE A 96 -3.87 -9.68 -6.11
C ILE A 96 -4.97 -8.74 -5.61
N MET A 97 -5.03 -8.47 -4.32
CA MET A 97 -6.03 -7.58 -3.71
C MET A 97 -5.87 -6.15 -4.22
N ILE A 98 -4.65 -5.60 -4.20
CA ILE A 98 -4.36 -4.25 -4.70
C ILE A 98 -4.76 -4.14 -6.18
N ARG A 99 -4.37 -5.11 -7.00
CA ARG A 99 -4.71 -5.13 -8.44
C ARG A 99 -6.22 -5.19 -8.66
N THR A 100 -6.92 -5.99 -7.86
CA THR A 100 -8.39 -6.08 -7.90
C THR A 100 -9.05 -4.73 -7.63
N ASP A 101 -8.60 -4.03 -6.60
CA ASP A 101 -9.13 -2.70 -6.27
C ASP A 101 -8.75 -1.66 -7.32
N VAL A 102 -7.54 -1.71 -7.90
CA VAL A 102 -7.16 -0.84 -9.02
C VAL A 102 -8.12 -1.05 -10.19
N TYR A 103 -8.34 -2.28 -10.62
CA TYR A 103 -9.26 -2.57 -11.75
C TYR A 103 -10.70 -2.19 -11.43
N ARG A 104 -11.15 -2.42 -10.19
CA ARG A 104 -12.50 -2.02 -9.76
C ARG A 104 -12.71 -0.52 -9.85
N LEU A 105 -11.74 0.27 -9.38
CA LEU A 105 -11.80 1.73 -9.39
C LEU A 105 -11.60 2.33 -10.80
N MET A 106 -10.77 1.70 -11.63
CA MET A 106 -10.61 2.09 -13.03
C MET A 106 -11.89 1.87 -13.86
N GLY A 107 -12.67 0.82 -13.54
CA GLY A 107 -13.82 0.45 -14.38
C GLY A 107 -13.39 0.21 -15.84
N GLU A 108 -13.98 0.95 -16.77
CA GLU A 108 -13.69 0.88 -18.20
C GLU A 108 -12.54 1.81 -18.66
N GLN A 109 -11.97 2.60 -17.74
CA GLN A 109 -10.91 3.55 -18.08
C GLN A 109 -9.60 2.80 -18.39
N MET A 110 -8.90 3.25 -19.44
CA MET A 110 -7.57 2.74 -19.77
C MET A 110 -6.45 3.47 -19.01
N ILE A 111 -6.72 4.68 -18.54
CA ILE A 111 -5.77 5.50 -17.78
C ILE A 111 -6.53 6.16 -16.63
N ILE A 112 -5.96 6.11 -15.42
CA ILE A 112 -6.50 6.75 -14.22
C ILE A 112 -5.41 7.52 -13.46
N ASP A 113 -5.76 8.62 -12.82
CA ASP A 113 -4.83 9.31 -11.90
C ASP A 113 -4.77 8.58 -10.56
N SER A 114 -3.56 8.41 -10.00
CA SER A 114 -3.36 7.71 -8.71
C SER A 114 -4.10 8.37 -7.54
N SER A 115 -4.41 9.66 -7.63
CA SER A 115 -5.22 10.35 -6.62
C SER A 115 -6.67 9.87 -6.57
N GLU A 116 -7.22 9.37 -7.68
CA GLU A 116 -8.57 8.80 -7.74
C GLU A 116 -8.63 7.40 -7.13
N LEU A 117 -7.50 6.68 -7.10
CA LEU A 117 -7.42 5.36 -6.47
C LEU A 117 -7.39 5.43 -4.94
N GLY A 118 -7.03 6.57 -4.34
CA GLY A 118 -6.94 6.72 -2.89
C GLY A 118 -5.93 5.81 -2.20
N MET A 119 -4.97 5.25 -2.96
CA MET A 119 -3.96 4.32 -2.48
C MET A 119 -2.62 5.02 -2.25
N GLU A 120 -2.04 4.84 -1.07
CA GLU A 120 -0.68 5.28 -0.82
C GLU A 120 0.33 4.37 -1.53
N TYR A 121 1.34 4.97 -2.16
CA TYR A 121 2.39 4.24 -2.86
C TYR A 121 3.77 4.86 -2.59
N MET A 122 4.83 4.12 -2.90
CA MET A 122 6.20 4.63 -2.88
C MET A 122 6.81 4.63 -4.28
N THR A 123 7.43 5.76 -4.63
CA THR A 123 8.31 5.83 -5.80
C THR A 123 9.62 5.09 -5.53
N THR A 124 10.35 4.71 -6.58
CA THR A 124 11.66 4.06 -6.46
C THR A 124 12.63 4.86 -5.57
N GLN A 125 12.60 6.20 -5.66
CA GLN A 125 13.46 7.04 -4.84
C GLN A 125 13.06 6.99 -3.35
N GLN A 126 11.77 6.95 -3.04
CA GLN A 126 11.28 6.78 -1.66
C GLN A 126 11.63 5.39 -1.12
N MET A 127 11.53 4.34 -1.94
CA MET A 127 11.97 2.99 -1.59
C MET A 127 13.46 2.96 -1.24
N LYS A 128 14.32 3.54 -2.09
CA LYS A 128 15.77 3.66 -1.82
C LYS A 128 16.05 4.41 -0.53
N SER A 129 15.36 5.52 -0.28
CA SER A 129 15.53 6.31 0.93
C SER A 129 15.06 5.57 2.18
N LYS A 130 13.95 4.82 2.10
CA LYS A 130 13.36 4.09 3.24
C LYS A 130 14.16 2.83 3.59
N TRP A 131 14.58 2.07 2.57
CA TRP A 131 15.20 0.76 2.77
C TRP A 131 16.73 0.80 2.82
N GLY A 132 17.35 1.88 2.33
CA GLY A 132 18.80 2.07 2.38
C GLY A 132 19.57 0.89 1.78
N LYS A 133 20.37 0.21 2.60
CA LYS A 133 21.16 -0.96 2.19
C LYS A 133 20.32 -2.17 1.80
N ASP A 134 19.12 -2.31 2.33
CA ASP A 134 18.21 -3.43 2.09
C ASP A 134 17.30 -3.17 0.86
N TYR A 135 17.58 -2.11 0.09
CA TYR A 135 16.75 -1.71 -1.05
C TYR A 135 16.64 -2.80 -2.12
N GLU A 136 17.76 -3.39 -2.54
CA GLU A 136 17.77 -4.38 -3.63
C GLU A 136 16.97 -5.62 -3.24
N ASP A 137 17.14 -6.14 -2.03
CA ASP A 137 16.45 -7.33 -1.55
C ASP A 137 14.94 -7.07 -1.45
N ASN A 138 14.54 -5.98 -0.80
CA ASN A 138 13.13 -5.61 -0.67
C ASN A 138 12.47 -5.28 -2.01
N TYR A 139 13.20 -4.62 -2.91
CA TYR A 139 12.72 -4.30 -4.24
C TYR A 139 12.48 -5.56 -5.07
N ASN A 140 13.43 -6.51 -5.06
CA ASN A 140 13.30 -7.77 -5.75
C ASN A 140 12.14 -8.59 -5.17
N LEU A 141 11.99 -8.66 -3.85
CA LEU A 141 10.88 -9.35 -3.19
C LEU A 141 9.52 -8.81 -3.67
N VAL A 142 9.33 -7.51 -3.63
CA VAL A 142 8.08 -6.85 -4.08
C VAL A 142 7.82 -7.11 -5.56
N LYS A 143 8.85 -6.97 -6.39
CA LYS A 143 8.79 -7.20 -7.83
C LYS A 143 8.41 -8.64 -8.14
N ASP A 144 9.06 -9.60 -7.50
CA ASP A 144 8.84 -11.03 -7.76
C ASP A 144 7.44 -11.47 -7.31
N CYS A 145 6.96 -10.99 -6.15
CA CYS A 145 5.59 -11.25 -5.69
C CYS A 145 4.54 -10.67 -6.65
N THR A 146 4.75 -9.45 -7.14
CA THR A 146 3.84 -8.81 -8.09
C THR A 146 3.85 -9.52 -9.44
N ALA A 147 5.03 -9.89 -9.95
CA ALA A 147 5.19 -10.60 -11.21
C ALA A 147 4.57 -12.02 -11.16
N ALA A 148 4.77 -12.73 -10.05
CA ALA A 148 4.20 -14.07 -9.86
C ALA A 148 2.66 -14.09 -9.85
N THR A 149 2.04 -12.94 -9.60
CA THR A 149 0.57 -12.77 -9.56
C THR A 149 0.04 -11.87 -10.67
N SER A 150 0.87 -11.57 -11.68
CA SER A 150 0.50 -10.67 -12.78
C SER A 150 -0.77 -11.17 -13.49
N GLY A 151 -1.68 -10.26 -13.82
CA GLY A 151 -2.96 -10.57 -14.44
C GLY A 151 -4.01 -11.21 -13.52
N LEU A 152 -3.65 -11.61 -12.28
CA LEU A 152 -4.62 -12.18 -11.35
C LEU A 152 -5.38 -11.07 -10.61
N ALA A 153 -6.71 -11.14 -10.66
CA ALA A 153 -7.62 -10.28 -9.91
C ALA A 153 -8.88 -11.05 -9.50
N ILE A 154 -9.53 -10.65 -8.43
CA ILE A 154 -10.68 -11.35 -7.85
C ILE A 154 -11.98 -10.76 -8.42
N ARG A 155 -12.87 -11.64 -8.88
CA ARG A 155 -14.19 -11.26 -9.38
C ARG A 155 -15.30 -12.05 -8.69
N TYR A 156 -16.44 -11.42 -8.57
CA TYR A 156 -17.68 -12.04 -8.14
C TYR A 156 -18.82 -11.55 -9.04
N ASN A 157 -19.59 -12.46 -9.61
CA ASN A 157 -20.64 -12.14 -10.59
C ASN A 157 -20.13 -11.21 -11.70
N ASP A 158 -19.00 -11.57 -12.32
CA ASP A 158 -18.33 -10.84 -13.42
C ASP A 158 -17.87 -9.40 -13.09
N LYS A 159 -17.92 -8.98 -11.84
CA LYS A 159 -17.43 -7.67 -11.39
C LYS A 159 -16.21 -7.83 -10.48
N TYR A 160 -15.26 -6.91 -10.59
CA TYR A 160 -14.17 -6.84 -9.63
C TYR A 160 -14.73 -6.49 -8.25
N ILE A 161 -14.30 -7.24 -7.22
CA ILE A 161 -14.76 -7.05 -5.85
C ILE A 161 -14.01 -5.91 -5.17
N GLU A 162 -14.56 -5.38 -4.07
CA GLU A 162 -13.81 -4.62 -3.09
C GLU A 162 -13.02 -5.63 -2.24
N ALA A 163 -11.68 -5.62 -2.39
CA ALA A 163 -10.81 -6.57 -1.71
C ALA A 163 -10.53 -6.10 -0.28
N ARG A 164 -11.25 -6.66 0.68
CA ARG A 164 -11.08 -6.35 2.11
C ARG A 164 -10.27 -7.43 2.81
N TYR A 165 -9.45 -7.01 3.77
CA TYR A 165 -8.74 -7.92 4.67
C TYR A 165 -8.85 -7.44 6.11
N THR A 166 -8.61 -8.35 7.05
CA THR A 166 -8.46 -8.04 8.47
C THR A 166 -7.08 -8.46 8.94
N TYR A 167 -6.49 -7.69 9.84
CA TYR A 167 -5.13 -7.91 10.30
C TYR A 167 -5.07 -9.02 11.37
N ILE A 168 -5.94 -8.96 12.36
CA ILE A 168 -6.07 -9.92 13.45
C ILE A 168 -7.55 -10.08 13.75
N THR A 169 -8.00 -11.32 13.98
CA THR A 169 -9.37 -11.63 14.39
C THR A 169 -9.40 -12.24 15.79
N SER A 170 -10.56 -12.29 16.41
CA SER A 170 -10.75 -13.03 17.68
C SER A 170 -10.92 -14.55 17.49
N GLY A 171 -10.49 -15.09 16.34
CA GLY A 171 -10.57 -16.51 15.97
C GLY A 171 -11.39 -16.78 14.71
N SER A 172 -12.19 -15.84 14.24
CA SER A 172 -12.93 -15.91 12.98
C SER A 172 -13.23 -14.52 12.44
N THR A 173 -13.31 -14.36 11.12
CA THR A 173 -13.86 -13.15 10.51
C THR A 173 -15.39 -13.15 10.60
N LEU A 174 -16.01 -12.00 10.38
CA LEU A 174 -17.44 -11.89 10.18
C LEU A 174 -17.81 -12.03 8.70
N SER A 175 -19.00 -12.56 8.42
CA SER A 175 -19.55 -12.54 7.05
C SER A 175 -19.80 -11.11 6.59
N GLY A 176 -19.36 -10.78 5.37
CA GLY A 176 -19.59 -9.47 4.77
C GLY A 176 -21.08 -9.16 4.66
N ALA A 177 -21.90 -10.11 4.26
CA ALA A 177 -23.35 -9.93 4.17
C ALA A 177 -23.97 -9.53 5.53
N SER A 178 -23.44 -10.04 6.64
CA SER A 178 -24.02 -9.77 7.97
C SER A 178 -23.68 -8.38 8.52
N ILE A 179 -22.61 -7.75 8.04
CA ILE A 179 -22.10 -6.47 8.60
C ILE A 179 -22.03 -5.33 7.60
N LEU A 180 -21.94 -5.63 6.29
CA LEU A 180 -21.77 -4.64 5.23
C LEU A 180 -22.96 -4.59 4.25
N GLY A 181 -23.77 -5.66 4.20
CA GLY A 181 -24.88 -5.81 3.28
C GLY A 181 -24.73 -6.95 2.28
N ASP A 182 -25.81 -7.33 1.62
CA ASP A 182 -25.89 -8.51 0.74
C ASP A 182 -24.92 -8.44 -0.45
N GLU A 183 -24.55 -7.24 -0.89
CA GLU A 183 -23.55 -7.02 -1.94
C GLU A 183 -22.16 -7.55 -1.57
N TYR A 184 -21.88 -7.76 -0.28
CA TYR A 184 -20.62 -8.32 0.23
C TYR A 184 -20.74 -9.82 0.56
N ALA A 185 -21.73 -10.54 0.02
CA ALA A 185 -21.92 -11.98 0.25
C ALA A 185 -20.70 -12.83 -0.17
N TYR A 186 -19.83 -12.32 -1.01
CA TYR A 186 -18.58 -12.97 -1.38
C TYR A 186 -17.52 -12.98 -0.26
N LEU A 187 -17.69 -12.16 0.79
CA LEU A 187 -16.85 -12.17 1.99
C LEU A 187 -17.46 -13.16 3.01
N SER A 188 -17.13 -14.43 2.87
CA SER A 188 -17.54 -15.46 3.82
C SER A 188 -16.81 -15.31 5.16
N ALA A 189 -17.44 -15.76 6.26
CA ALA A 189 -16.72 -15.92 7.52
C ALA A 189 -15.63 -16.99 7.37
N VAL A 190 -14.43 -16.72 7.89
CA VAL A 190 -13.26 -17.60 7.82
C VAL A 190 -12.70 -17.79 9.22
N GLU A 191 -12.38 -19.03 9.59
CA GLU A 191 -11.68 -19.35 10.83
C GLU A 191 -10.21 -18.93 10.75
N CYS A 192 -9.74 -18.19 11.76
CA CYS A 192 -8.39 -17.66 11.86
C CYS A 192 -7.75 -18.10 13.18
N ASN A 193 -7.65 -19.42 13.39
CA ASN A 193 -7.22 -20.02 14.65
C ASN A 193 -5.79 -19.68 15.07
N ASN A 194 -4.94 -19.25 14.13
CA ASN A 194 -3.55 -18.87 14.40
C ASN A 194 -3.40 -17.44 14.89
N ASP A 195 -4.41 -16.58 14.74
CA ASP A 195 -4.36 -15.17 15.15
C ASP A 195 -4.09 -15.02 16.65
N LYS A 196 -4.54 -15.99 17.46
CA LYS A 196 -4.26 -16.04 18.92
C LYS A 196 -2.77 -16.05 19.27
N ASN A 197 -1.90 -16.40 18.32
CA ASN A 197 -0.44 -16.42 18.50
C ASN A 197 0.22 -15.10 18.06
N ALA A 198 -0.56 -14.16 17.50
CA ALA A 198 -0.03 -12.87 17.09
C ALA A 198 0.37 -12.02 18.31
N GLN A 199 1.44 -11.25 18.17
CA GLN A 199 1.99 -10.42 19.25
C GLN A 199 0.95 -9.44 19.82
N ASP A 200 0.10 -8.87 18.95
CA ASP A 200 -0.89 -7.87 19.31
C ASP A 200 -2.32 -8.46 19.42
N TYR A 201 -2.45 -9.78 19.57
CA TYR A 201 -3.75 -10.44 19.67
C TYR A 201 -4.57 -9.95 20.86
N LEU A 202 -3.93 -9.69 21.99
CA LEU A 202 -4.56 -9.18 23.19
C LEU A 202 -3.81 -7.94 23.70
N VAL A 203 -4.44 -6.79 23.55
CA VAL A 203 -3.96 -5.53 24.14
C VAL A 203 -4.87 -5.14 25.30
N VAL A 204 -4.29 -5.03 26.50
CA VAL A 204 -5.03 -4.61 27.71
C VAL A 204 -4.85 -3.12 27.90
N LYS A 205 -5.96 -2.37 27.90
CA LYS A 205 -5.98 -0.95 28.22
C LYS A 205 -6.88 -0.69 29.42
N THR A 206 -6.34 -0.11 30.46
CA THR A 206 -7.09 0.25 31.66
C THR A 206 -7.48 1.71 31.62
N ILE A 207 -8.75 2.01 31.85
CA ILE A 207 -9.30 3.36 32.03
C ILE A 207 -10.01 3.44 33.37
N SER A 208 -10.02 4.63 34.00
CA SER A 208 -10.78 4.79 35.24
C SER A 208 -12.28 4.84 34.96
N ASN A 209 -13.11 4.38 35.92
CA ASN A 209 -14.56 4.49 35.80
C ASN A 209 -14.99 5.95 35.56
N LYS A 210 -14.32 6.91 36.21
CA LYS A 210 -14.58 8.33 36.03
C LYS A 210 -14.34 8.79 34.58
N ASP A 211 -13.22 8.38 33.99
CA ASP A 211 -12.89 8.78 32.62
C ASP A 211 -13.81 8.13 31.60
N PHE A 212 -14.18 6.86 31.85
CA PHE A 212 -15.15 6.17 31.03
C PHE A 212 -16.52 6.91 31.05
N VAL A 213 -17.06 7.17 32.24
CA VAL A 213 -18.35 7.87 32.41
C VAL A 213 -18.31 9.26 31.75
N ASN A 214 -17.27 10.04 32.03
CA ASN A 214 -17.15 11.39 31.44
C ASN A 214 -17.09 11.35 29.90
N SER A 215 -16.39 10.37 29.32
CA SER A 215 -16.29 10.23 27.86
C SER A 215 -17.62 9.80 27.24
N PHE A 216 -18.35 8.93 27.93
CA PHE A 216 -19.60 8.39 27.48
C PHE A 216 -20.73 9.41 27.57
N GLU A 217 -20.83 10.13 28.69
CA GLU A 217 -21.80 11.22 28.91
C GLU A 217 -21.57 12.40 27.92
N LYS A 218 -20.32 12.65 27.55
CA LYS A 218 -20.00 13.66 26.51
C LYS A 218 -20.52 13.27 25.13
N LYS A 219 -20.59 11.97 24.81
CA LYS A 219 -21.07 11.46 23.51
C LYS A 219 -22.59 11.29 23.47
N TYR A 220 -23.21 11.00 24.61
CA TYR A 220 -24.64 10.68 24.74
C TYR A 220 -25.29 11.56 25.82
N ASP A 221 -25.93 12.66 25.43
CA ASP A 221 -26.46 13.71 26.31
C ASP A 221 -27.52 13.25 27.31
N SER A 222 -28.18 12.10 27.07
CA SER A 222 -29.27 11.58 27.90
C SER A 222 -28.90 10.40 28.81
N ILE A 223 -27.61 10.09 28.90
CA ILE A 223 -27.13 8.99 29.73
C ILE A 223 -26.67 9.50 31.10
N ASN A 224 -26.99 8.72 32.14
CA ASN A 224 -26.49 8.95 33.48
C ASN A 224 -25.92 7.64 34.02
N LEU A 225 -24.62 7.56 34.22
CA LEU A 225 -23.91 6.37 34.66
C LEU A 225 -23.36 6.55 36.09
N ASP A 226 -23.66 5.59 36.96
CA ASP A 226 -23.05 5.54 38.28
C ASP A 226 -21.64 4.95 38.19
N LYS A 227 -20.62 5.82 38.37
CA LYS A 227 -19.19 5.43 38.36
C LYS A 227 -18.82 4.40 39.43
N ASN A 228 -19.60 4.29 40.52
CA ASN A 228 -19.33 3.35 41.61
C ASN A 228 -19.88 1.96 41.30
N ASN A 229 -20.81 1.87 40.35
CA ASN A 229 -21.50 0.63 39.97
C ASN A 229 -21.51 0.40 38.46
N LEU A 230 -20.47 0.85 37.76
CA LEU A 230 -20.39 0.88 36.30
C LEU A 230 -20.52 -0.51 35.65
N ALA A 231 -19.88 -1.53 36.24
CA ALA A 231 -19.87 -2.89 35.71
C ALA A 231 -21.27 -3.50 35.56
N GLN A 232 -22.21 -3.16 36.47
CA GLN A 232 -23.59 -3.66 36.43
C GLN A 232 -24.45 -2.92 35.38
N GLN A 233 -23.98 -1.80 34.90
CA GLN A 233 -24.67 -0.98 33.90
C GLN A 233 -24.22 -1.29 32.47
N ILE A 234 -23.25 -2.19 32.29
CA ILE A 234 -22.77 -2.64 30.97
C ILE A 234 -23.21 -4.08 30.77
N GLN A 235 -24.05 -4.32 29.76
CA GLN A 235 -24.61 -5.62 29.47
C GLN A 235 -24.49 -5.97 27.99
N ILE A 236 -24.07 -7.19 27.70
CA ILE A 236 -24.08 -7.71 26.32
C ILE A 236 -25.49 -8.20 26.05
N VAL A 237 -26.18 -7.56 25.11
CA VAL A 237 -27.57 -7.90 24.73
C VAL A 237 -27.62 -9.07 23.76
N SER A 238 -26.71 -9.08 22.76
CA SER A 238 -26.63 -10.18 21.80
C SER A 238 -25.22 -10.35 21.23
N LYS A 239 -24.93 -11.62 20.89
CA LYS A 239 -23.71 -12.03 20.18
C LYS A 239 -24.09 -12.85 18.95
N ASN A 240 -23.21 -12.94 17.96
CA ASN A 240 -23.32 -13.90 16.88
C ASN A 240 -22.72 -15.27 17.30
N GLU A 241 -22.78 -16.24 16.39
CA GLU A 241 -22.25 -17.61 16.62
C GLU A 241 -20.73 -17.61 16.84
N ALA A 242 -19.98 -16.68 16.24
CA ALA A 242 -18.55 -16.51 16.43
C ALA A 242 -18.16 -15.74 17.72
N GLY A 243 -19.15 -15.36 18.56
CA GLY A 243 -18.94 -14.68 19.84
C GLY A 243 -18.79 -13.15 19.75
N TYR A 244 -18.85 -12.55 18.58
CA TYR A 244 -18.80 -11.09 18.42
C TYR A 244 -20.05 -10.43 19.00
N VAL A 245 -19.86 -9.33 19.72
CA VAL A 245 -20.94 -8.55 20.28
C VAL A 245 -21.68 -7.81 19.18
N LEU A 246 -22.94 -8.17 18.93
CA LEU A 246 -23.80 -7.50 17.98
C LEU A 246 -24.45 -6.26 18.62
N LYS A 247 -24.94 -6.41 19.87
CA LYS A 247 -25.53 -5.33 20.63
C LYS A 247 -25.07 -5.38 22.09
N LEU A 248 -24.81 -4.20 22.64
CA LEU A 248 -24.59 -4.01 24.07
C LEU A 248 -25.44 -2.86 24.57
N GLN A 249 -25.76 -2.91 25.87
CA GLN A 249 -26.46 -1.86 26.59
C GLN A 249 -25.51 -1.26 27.62
N ILE A 250 -25.46 0.06 27.68
CA ILE A 250 -24.70 0.83 28.69
C ILE A 250 -25.69 1.82 29.31
N GLY A 251 -26.04 1.61 30.57
CA GLY A 251 -27.12 2.35 31.21
C GLY A 251 -28.43 2.17 30.44
N ASN A 252 -29.00 3.27 29.94
CA ASN A 252 -30.22 3.28 29.12
C ASN A 252 -29.97 3.31 27.60
N VAL A 253 -28.71 3.31 27.14
CA VAL A 253 -28.35 3.36 25.72
C VAL A 253 -28.01 1.98 25.21
N VAL A 254 -28.67 1.57 24.10
CA VAL A 254 -28.35 0.34 23.37
C VAL A 254 -27.63 0.71 22.08
N MET A 255 -26.49 0.07 21.81
CA MET A 255 -25.67 0.35 20.63
C MET A 255 -25.13 -0.93 20.03
N SER A 256 -24.58 -0.85 18.81
CA SER A 256 -23.86 -1.97 18.20
C SER A 256 -22.47 -2.14 18.81
N GLY A 257 -21.92 -3.37 18.72
CA GLY A 257 -20.54 -3.63 19.14
C GLY A 257 -19.51 -2.80 18.35
N SER A 258 -19.78 -2.56 17.07
CA SER A 258 -18.94 -1.72 16.21
C SER A 258 -18.99 -0.22 16.53
N GLU A 259 -20.12 0.25 17.06
CA GLU A 259 -20.24 1.65 17.52
C GLU A 259 -19.52 1.90 18.84
N PHE A 260 -19.41 0.86 19.66
CA PHE A 260 -18.70 0.91 20.94
C PHE A 260 -17.18 0.85 20.74
N ALA A 261 -16.67 0.09 19.75
CA ALA A 261 -15.24 -0.10 19.48
C ALA A 261 -14.59 1.14 18.90
#